data_2ae115cfdb11fc769696b4d656a90d56
#
_entry.id   2ae115cfdb11fc769696b4d656a90d56
#
_cell.length_a   1.000
_cell.length_b   1.000
_cell.length_c   1.000
_cell.angle_alpha   90.00
_cell.angle_beta   90.00
_cell.angle_gamma   90.00
#
_symmetry.space_group_name_H-M   'P 1'
#
loop_
_entity.id
_entity.type
_entity.pdbx_description
1 polymer ?
#
loop_
_entity_poly.entity_id
_entity_poly.type
_entity_poly.pdbx_seq_one_letter_code
_entity_poly.pdbx_strand_id
1 'polypeptide(L)'
;MSIFTHIARSNRLSNSGGCYPDAMAYTTTLAILLDKLAKVDVKTRSAITVVALFMWLTGHWRDINKPSDIPDFMRVSGASLCRQYTFRNYHDGTVSWAEYACPYIDKNTAVYLWQPIPTYLNQLFQTFISKKAYDSSFLTQKSKTILFKLMSTAWKTPHKLQHLRRVRKDTLQSYFVKCAKADNTLGAIVRTQLIGAQQAHHRSSEYYQQQSSDNIRSKIFKAHNRYLSRLITAARNANIHSYFVVYLKEFSFNLIKKEPDKAKYLLEKGTIKHTELDTSQYGISKVYTPAIMLGSSRSLHDKDVSRFFKSLQKMVIDAKESIYVKDPRQKSSLANQAALRDYYNKATYRIAFLYIFLTGARPTHGISILSGYYSGADIAFIKDKGRLRQLILCDYLQQEIKHYLSLQTVIRSQLNIHSELDELWYTCDEKNKPIALTSYKLTLFMDQLWPNVIPYQLRHFFSHCADSHMFSGKLFDNDIDRLMGHENLGEQVGSDTLSPRRFAVMKDYLNMLPQRIGLEAF
;
A
#
# COMPACT_ATOMS: atom_id res chain seq x y z
N MET A 1 -30.23 16.59 6.91
CA MET A 1 -29.97 15.14 7.00
C MET A 1 -29.53 14.82 8.43
N SER A 2 -30.12 13.81 9.07
CA SER A 2 -29.73 13.45 10.43
C SER A 2 -28.30 12.90 10.47
N ILE A 3 -27.60 13.06 11.59
CA ILE A 3 -26.26 12.50 11.83
C ILE A 3 -26.24 10.98 11.55
N PHE A 4 -27.29 10.27 11.94
CA PHE A 4 -27.45 8.83 11.68
C PHE A 4 -27.51 8.49 10.19
N THR A 5 -28.14 9.32 9.37
CA THR A 5 -28.21 9.11 7.91
C THR A 5 -26.82 9.31 7.28
N HIS A 6 -26.04 10.27 7.80
CA HIS A 6 -24.67 10.51 7.34
C HIS A 6 -23.75 9.34 7.74
N ILE A 7 -23.84 8.86 8.97
CA ILE A 7 -23.08 7.70 9.47
C ILE A 7 -23.45 6.44 8.68
N ALA A 8 -24.75 6.15 8.49
CA ALA A 8 -25.21 5.00 7.71
C ALA A 8 -24.74 5.07 6.25
N ARG A 9 -24.71 6.28 5.65
CA ARG A 9 -24.21 6.50 4.30
C ARG A 9 -22.69 6.32 4.23
N SER A 10 -21.95 6.84 5.21
CA SER A 10 -20.52 6.67 5.34
C SER A 10 -20.15 5.18 5.51
N ASN A 11 -20.84 4.46 6.38
CA ASN A 11 -20.66 3.03 6.59
C ASN A 11 -20.97 2.21 5.33
N ARG A 12 -22.05 2.55 4.60
CA ARG A 12 -22.35 1.90 3.32
C ARG A 12 -21.27 2.18 2.28
N LEU A 13 -20.70 3.37 2.24
CA LEU A 13 -19.61 3.73 1.33
C LEU A 13 -18.32 3.02 1.71
N SER A 14 -17.96 2.93 2.99
CA SER A 14 -16.79 2.21 3.46
C SER A 14 -16.92 0.69 3.28
N ASN A 15 -18.12 0.14 3.47
CA ASN A 15 -18.38 -1.30 3.31
C ASN A 15 -18.69 -1.69 1.85
N SER A 16 -19.03 -0.75 0.97
CA SER A 16 -19.39 -1.03 -0.44
C SER A 16 -18.22 -1.55 -1.28
N GLY A 17 -16.99 -1.49 -0.77
CA GLY A 17 -15.79 -2.04 -1.42
C GLY A 17 -15.49 -3.49 -1.05
N GLY A 18 -16.22 -4.11 -0.11
CA GLY A 18 -15.88 -5.42 0.44
C GLY A 18 -16.07 -6.61 -0.50
N CYS A 19 -16.86 -6.47 -1.57
CA CYS A 19 -17.15 -7.55 -2.51
C CYS A 19 -16.76 -7.18 -3.94
N TYR A 20 -16.13 -8.13 -4.63
CA TYR A 20 -15.90 -7.99 -6.06
C TYR A 20 -17.23 -7.88 -6.81
N PRO A 21 -17.30 -7.04 -7.85
CA PRO A 21 -18.49 -6.94 -8.67
C PRO A 21 -18.78 -8.26 -9.38
N ASP A 22 -20.07 -8.51 -9.65
CA ASP A 22 -20.51 -9.67 -10.42
C ASP A 22 -19.93 -9.60 -11.84
N ALA A 23 -18.95 -10.48 -12.11
CA ALA A 23 -18.23 -10.50 -13.38
C ALA A 23 -19.15 -10.74 -14.58
N MET A 24 -20.26 -11.45 -14.41
CA MET A 24 -21.20 -11.75 -15.49
C MET A 24 -21.88 -10.50 -16.06
N ALA A 25 -22.36 -9.60 -15.19
CA ALA A 25 -23.00 -8.36 -15.63
C ALA A 25 -22.02 -7.47 -16.41
N TYR A 26 -20.75 -7.44 -16.01
CA TYR A 26 -19.71 -6.65 -16.66
C TYR A 26 -19.24 -7.28 -17.97
N THR A 27 -19.16 -8.60 -18.01
CA THR A 27 -18.87 -9.37 -19.24
C THR A 27 -19.91 -9.12 -20.31
N THR A 28 -21.19 -9.17 -19.96
CA THR A 28 -22.30 -8.82 -20.86
C THR A 28 -22.19 -7.39 -21.37
N THR A 29 -21.84 -6.44 -20.48
CA THR A 29 -21.66 -5.05 -20.85
C THR A 29 -20.48 -4.85 -21.80
N LEU A 30 -19.37 -5.56 -21.59
CA LEU A 30 -18.23 -5.54 -22.50
C LEU A 30 -18.59 -6.11 -23.87
N ALA A 31 -19.35 -7.21 -23.92
CA ALA A 31 -19.83 -7.79 -25.19
C ALA A 31 -20.69 -6.78 -25.98
N ILE A 32 -21.55 -6.03 -25.31
CA ILE A 32 -22.36 -4.97 -25.94
C ILE A 32 -21.47 -3.83 -26.46
N LEU A 33 -20.43 -3.43 -25.71
CA LEU A 33 -19.47 -2.43 -26.18
C LEU A 33 -18.76 -2.90 -27.46
N LEU A 34 -18.27 -4.12 -27.47
CA LEU A 34 -17.57 -4.69 -28.61
C LEU A 34 -18.50 -4.82 -29.84
N ASP A 35 -19.76 -5.22 -29.66
CA ASP A 35 -20.75 -5.24 -30.74
C ASP A 35 -21.00 -3.85 -31.34
N LYS A 36 -21.08 -2.82 -30.49
CA LYS A 36 -21.21 -1.44 -30.95
C LYS A 36 -19.96 -0.96 -31.70
N LEU A 37 -18.79 -1.28 -31.19
CA LEU A 37 -17.50 -0.93 -31.83
C LEU A 37 -17.34 -1.60 -33.20
N ALA A 38 -17.81 -2.83 -33.34
CA ALA A 38 -17.79 -3.56 -34.62
C ALA A 38 -18.65 -2.90 -35.72
N LYS A 39 -19.67 -2.13 -35.32
CA LYS A 39 -20.55 -1.39 -36.25
C LYS A 39 -20.01 -0.02 -36.67
N VAL A 40 -18.89 0.41 -36.10
CA VAL A 40 -18.21 1.66 -36.49
C VAL A 40 -17.52 1.45 -37.85
N ASP A 41 -17.42 2.54 -38.64
CA ASP A 41 -16.71 2.52 -39.93
C ASP A 41 -15.28 1.97 -39.81
N VAL A 42 -14.93 1.05 -40.70
CA VAL A 42 -13.67 0.29 -40.71
C VAL A 42 -12.45 1.21 -40.61
N LYS A 43 -12.47 2.37 -41.29
CA LYS A 43 -11.32 3.31 -41.32
C LYS A 43 -11.02 3.93 -39.95
N THR A 44 -12.04 4.14 -39.11
CA THR A 44 -11.92 4.80 -37.80
C THR A 44 -12.02 3.81 -36.62
N ARG A 45 -12.50 2.60 -36.87
CA ARG A 45 -12.82 1.57 -35.88
C ARG A 45 -11.66 1.28 -34.93
N SER A 46 -10.47 1.01 -35.47
CA SER A 46 -9.31 0.65 -34.64
C SER A 46 -8.93 1.75 -33.65
N ALA A 47 -8.95 3.01 -34.08
CA ALA A 47 -8.65 4.16 -33.24
C ALA A 47 -9.71 4.34 -32.13
N ILE A 48 -10.98 4.28 -32.51
CA ILE A 48 -12.11 4.40 -31.57
C ILE A 48 -12.07 3.24 -30.56
N THR A 49 -11.77 2.01 -31.00
CA THR A 49 -11.68 0.84 -30.12
C THR A 49 -10.56 0.98 -29.10
N VAL A 50 -9.36 1.34 -29.53
CA VAL A 50 -8.21 1.50 -28.62
C VAL A 50 -8.47 2.58 -27.58
N VAL A 51 -8.99 3.74 -28.01
CA VAL A 51 -9.30 4.84 -27.08
C VAL A 51 -10.46 4.46 -26.15
N ALA A 52 -11.52 3.82 -26.65
CA ALA A 52 -12.63 3.34 -25.82
C ALA A 52 -12.16 2.38 -24.71
N LEU A 53 -11.35 1.40 -25.05
CA LEU A 53 -10.83 0.40 -24.11
C LEU A 53 -9.84 1.03 -23.13
N PHE A 54 -9.01 1.96 -23.58
CA PHE A 54 -8.08 2.68 -22.71
C PHE A 54 -8.82 3.53 -21.67
N MET A 55 -9.78 4.34 -22.11
CA MET A 55 -10.58 5.16 -21.21
C MET A 55 -11.44 4.33 -20.26
N TRP A 56 -11.86 3.13 -20.68
CA TRP A 56 -12.50 2.16 -19.82
C TRP A 56 -11.54 1.61 -18.76
N LEU A 57 -10.34 1.18 -19.17
CA LEU A 57 -9.29 0.65 -18.29
C LEU A 57 -8.90 1.63 -17.19
N THR A 58 -8.76 2.90 -17.57
CA THR A 58 -8.29 3.99 -16.69
C THR A 58 -9.40 4.74 -15.96
N GLY A 59 -10.66 4.43 -16.28
CA GLY A 59 -11.82 5.08 -15.67
C GLY A 59 -12.12 6.50 -16.14
N HIS A 60 -11.41 7.02 -17.13
CA HIS A 60 -11.59 8.39 -17.66
C HIS A 60 -12.99 8.67 -18.22
N TRP A 61 -13.78 7.66 -18.56
CA TRP A 61 -15.15 7.86 -19.06
C TRP A 61 -16.06 8.62 -18.13
N ARG A 62 -15.76 8.71 -16.85
CA ARG A 62 -16.59 9.37 -15.85
C ARG A 62 -16.57 10.88 -15.98
N ASP A 63 -15.47 11.42 -16.45
CA ASP A 63 -15.19 12.84 -16.49
C ASP A 63 -15.58 13.45 -17.86
N ILE A 64 -16.12 12.62 -18.78
CA ILE A 64 -16.48 13.00 -20.14
C ILE A 64 -17.94 13.42 -20.24
N ASN A 65 -18.20 14.70 -20.40
CA ASN A 65 -19.53 15.28 -20.55
C ASN A 65 -19.84 15.70 -21.99
N LYS A 66 -18.84 15.97 -22.79
CA LYS A 66 -18.95 16.39 -24.21
C LYS A 66 -17.80 15.80 -25.04
N PRO A 67 -17.90 15.74 -26.37
CA PRO A 67 -16.86 15.17 -27.23
C PRO A 67 -15.48 15.82 -27.09
N SER A 68 -15.44 17.11 -26.79
CA SER A 68 -14.19 17.86 -26.60
C SER A 68 -13.43 17.47 -25.31
N ASP A 69 -14.09 16.82 -24.34
CA ASP A 69 -13.46 16.38 -23.11
C ASP A 69 -12.64 15.09 -23.32
N ILE A 70 -12.80 14.42 -24.48
CA ILE A 70 -12.01 13.26 -24.83
C ILE A 70 -10.58 13.72 -25.14
N PRO A 71 -9.56 13.27 -24.38
CA PRO A 71 -8.19 13.72 -24.54
C PRO A 71 -7.61 13.41 -25.93
N ASP A 72 -6.61 14.19 -26.33
CA ASP A 72 -5.82 13.93 -27.53
C ASP A 72 -4.69 12.96 -27.23
N PHE A 73 -5.00 11.68 -27.37
CA PHE A 73 -4.00 10.62 -27.24
C PHE A 73 -3.11 10.59 -28.45
N MET A 74 -1.79 10.44 -28.25
CA MET A 74 -0.81 10.46 -29.32
C MET A 74 0.31 9.44 -29.09
N ARG A 75 0.95 9.02 -30.19
CA ARG A 75 2.16 8.23 -30.16
C ARG A 75 3.37 9.14 -30.03
N VAL A 76 4.32 8.78 -29.17
CA VAL A 76 5.61 9.44 -29.09
C VAL A 76 6.75 8.48 -29.43
N SER A 77 7.89 9.00 -29.88
CA SER A 77 9.11 8.23 -30.08
C SER A 77 9.69 7.79 -28.72
N GLY A 78 10.49 6.72 -28.73
CA GLY A 78 11.15 6.24 -27.50
C GLY A 78 12.05 7.26 -26.82
N ALA A 79 12.59 8.21 -27.62
CA ALA A 79 13.39 9.34 -27.14
C ALA A 79 12.57 10.51 -26.58
N SER A 80 11.28 10.56 -26.87
CA SER A 80 10.40 11.63 -26.38
C SER A 80 10.11 11.47 -24.90
N LEU A 81 10.08 12.58 -24.18
CA LEU A 81 9.71 12.61 -22.78
C LEU A 81 8.29 12.08 -22.57
N CYS A 82 8.13 11.24 -21.56
CA CYS A 82 6.84 10.77 -21.10
C CYS A 82 5.98 11.96 -20.66
N ARG A 83 4.86 12.18 -21.32
CA ARG A 83 3.94 13.29 -21.03
C ARG A 83 2.49 12.85 -21.07
N GLN A 84 1.60 13.67 -20.56
CA GLN A 84 0.19 13.34 -20.45
C GLN A 84 -0.41 12.89 -21.80
N TYR A 85 -1.22 11.82 -21.75
CA TYR A 85 -1.95 11.25 -22.89
C TYR A 85 -1.07 10.68 -24.01
N THR A 86 0.19 10.31 -23.69
CA THR A 86 1.09 9.71 -24.67
C THR A 86 1.19 8.19 -24.54
N PHE A 87 1.48 7.56 -25.67
CA PHE A 87 1.71 6.13 -25.80
C PHE A 87 3.00 5.85 -26.55
N ARG A 88 3.63 4.73 -26.22
CA ARG A 88 4.76 4.19 -26.99
C ARG A 88 4.70 2.68 -27.12
N ASN A 89 5.42 2.15 -28.10
CA ASN A 89 5.83 0.74 -28.08
C ASN A 89 7.26 0.67 -27.54
N TYR A 90 7.40 0.08 -26.36
CA TYR A 90 8.70 -0.23 -25.77
C TYR A 90 9.28 -1.48 -26.45
N HIS A 91 10.58 -1.47 -26.73
CA HIS A 91 11.30 -2.59 -27.27
C HIS A 91 12.72 -2.62 -26.70
N ASP A 92 13.14 -3.75 -26.15
CA ASP A 92 14.47 -3.95 -25.57
C ASP A 92 15.31 -5.03 -26.29
N GLY A 93 14.95 -5.35 -27.52
CA GLY A 93 15.56 -6.41 -28.32
C GLY A 93 14.92 -7.79 -28.12
N THR A 94 14.36 -8.07 -26.95
CA THR A 94 13.74 -9.38 -26.63
C THR A 94 12.25 -9.27 -26.37
N VAL A 95 11.81 -8.15 -25.81
CA VAL A 95 10.42 -7.90 -25.43
C VAL A 95 9.91 -6.64 -26.08
N SER A 96 8.71 -6.71 -26.66
CA SER A 96 7.99 -5.57 -27.19
C SER A 96 6.68 -5.40 -26.42
N TRP A 97 6.39 -4.18 -25.93
CA TRP A 97 5.22 -3.91 -25.11
C TRP A 97 4.64 -2.53 -25.37
N ALA A 98 3.30 -2.42 -25.40
CA ALA A 98 2.63 -1.14 -25.44
C ALA A 98 2.59 -0.50 -24.05
N GLU A 99 2.94 0.76 -23.97
CA GLU A 99 2.93 1.52 -22.72
C GLU A 99 2.19 2.85 -22.88
N TYR A 100 1.64 3.35 -21.79
CA TYR A 100 1.03 4.67 -21.72
C TYR A 100 1.63 5.50 -20.58
N ALA A 101 1.62 6.81 -20.73
CA ALA A 101 2.08 7.72 -19.70
C ALA A 101 1.05 7.82 -18.55
N CYS A 102 1.47 7.45 -17.36
CA CYS A 102 0.68 7.51 -16.13
C CYS A 102 1.23 8.62 -15.24
N PRO A 103 0.39 9.55 -14.75
CA PRO A 103 0.84 10.64 -13.90
C PRO A 103 1.15 10.14 -12.48
N TYR A 104 2.25 10.60 -11.91
CA TYR A 104 2.63 10.44 -10.52
C TYR A 104 2.87 11.81 -9.91
N ILE A 105 2.30 12.09 -8.76
CA ILE A 105 2.44 13.38 -8.10
C ILE A 105 3.60 13.28 -7.11
N ASP A 106 4.67 14.02 -7.38
CA ASP A 106 5.78 14.22 -6.46
C ASP A 106 5.83 15.70 -6.04
N LYS A 107 5.67 15.96 -4.74
CA LYS A 107 5.76 17.31 -4.14
C LYS A 107 5.01 18.40 -4.92
N ASN A 108 3.79 18.13 -5.35
CA ASN A 108 2.93 18.99 -6.17
C ASN A 108 3.29 19.10 -7.67
N THR A 109 4.26 18.36 -8.14
CA THR A 109 4.60 18.28 -9.57
C THR A 109 4.17 16.94 -10.13
N ALA A 110 3.46 16.95 -11.26
CA ALA A 110 3.10 15.72 -11.95
C ALA A 110 4.30 15.22 -12.77
N VAL A 111 4.81 14.06 -12.42
CA VAL A 111 5.82 13.33 -13.20
C VAL A 111 5.12 12.20 -13.93
N TYR A 112 5.39 12.01 -15.20
CA TYR A 112 4.78 10.96 -16.00
C TYR A 112 5.74 9.79 -16.12
N LEU A 113 5.24 8.58 -15.87
CA LEU A 113 5.99 7.34 -15.99
C LEU A 113 5.27 6.38 -16.93
N TRP A 114 6.03 5.58 -17.68
CA TRP A 114 5.49 4.60 -18.58
C TRP A 114 4.86 3.43 -17.82
N GLN A 115 3.58 3.21 -18.02
CA GLN A 115 2.81 2.12 -17.44
C GLN A 115 2.48 1.09 -18.55
N PRO A 116 2.82 -0.20 -18.37
CA PRO A 116 2.51 -1.20 -19.38
C PRO A 116 1.00 -1.43 -19.50
N ILE A 117 0.55 -1.57 -20.73
CA ILE A 117 -0.82 -2.02 -21.07
C ILE A 117 -0.97 -3.48 -20.58
N PRO A 118 -2.12 -3.86 -19.98
CA PRO A 118 -2.37 -5.23 -19.54
C PRO A 118 -2.17 -6.25 -20.67
N THR A 119 -1.68 -7.43 -20.32
CA THR A 119 -1.36 -8.52 -21.26
C THR A 119 -2.45 -8.78 -22.29
N TYR A 120 -3.71 -8.81 -21.83
CA TYR A 120 -4.84 -9.11 -22.72
C TYR A 120 -5.15 -8.03 -23.76
N LEU A 121 -4.68 -6.81 -23.55
CA LEU A 121 -4.88 -5.68 -24.47
C LEU A 121 -3.60 -5.34 -25.25
N ASN A 122 -2.46 -5.86 -24.84
CA ASN A 122 -1.15 -5.44 -25.34
C ASN A 122 -1.02 -5.56 -26.85
N GLN A 123 -1.36 -6.69 -27.45
CA GLN A 123 -1.23 -6.91 -28.89
C GLN A 123 -2.08 -5.93 -29.71
N LEU A 124 -3.31 -5.65 -29.28
CA LEU A 124 -4.19 -4.69 -29.93
C LEU A 124 -3.55 -3.29 -29.92
N PHE A 125 -3.06 -2.86 -28.76
CA PHE A 125 -2.43 -1.55 -28.62
C PHE A 125 -1.13 -1.45 -29.40
N GLN A 126 -0.25 -2.45 -29.36
CA GLN A 126 0.99 -2.48 -30.12
C GLN A 126 0.73 -2.34 -31.62
N THR A 127 -0.19 -3.14 -32.15
CA THR A 127 -0.54 -3.14 -33.57
C THR A 127 -1.10 -1.78 -34.01
N PHE A 128 -1.91 -1.16 -33.17
CA PHE A 128 -2.47 0.16 -33.45
C PHE A 128 -1.40 1.26 -33.38
N ILE A 129 -0.62 1.31 -32.29
CA ILE A 129 0.41 2.33 -32.06
C ILE A 129 1.46 2.28 -33.17
N SER A 130 1.87 1.07 -33.63
CA SER A 130 2.87 0.92 -34.70
C SER A 130 2.45 1.58 -36.03
N LYS A 131 1.15 1.64 -36.29
CA LYS A 131 0.58 2.21 -37.53
C LYS A 131 0.34 3.72 -37.46
N LYS A 132 0.50 4.35 -36.27
CA LYS A 132 0.27 5.77 -36.08
C LYS A 132 1.54 6.57 -36.30
N ALA A 133 1.40 7.73 -36.92
CA ALA A 133 2.49 8.69 -36.99
C ALA A 133 2.80 9.27 -35.60
N TYR A 134 4.06 9.63 -35.41
CA TYR A 134 4.47 10.29 -34.16
C TYR A 134 3.80 11.65 -34.00
N ASP A 135 3.51 12.02 -32.78
CA ASP A 135 2.91 13.31 -32.36
C ASP A 135 1.58 13.65 -33.05
N SER A 136 0.91 12.64 -33.67
CA SER A 136 -0.42 12.79 -34.25
C SER A 136 -1.50 12.27 -33.30
N SER A 137 -2.62 13.01 -33.19
CA SER A 137 -3.77 12.56 -32.40
C SER A 137 -4.34 11.24 -32.92
N PHE A 138 -4.71 10.32 -32.04
CA PHE A 138 -5.36 9.07 -32.40
C PHE A 138 -6.75 9.25 -32.99
N LEU A 139 -7.48 10.29 -32.53
CA LEU A 139 -8.84 10.59 -32.96
C LEU A 139 -8.93 11.96 -33.61
N THR A 140 -9.64 12.03 -34.72
CA THR A 140 -10.12 13.29 -35.27
C THR A 140 -11.32 13.79 -34.46
N GLN A 141 -11.68 15.07 -34.59
CA GLN A 141 -12.86 15.61 -33.91
C GLN A 141 -14.17 14.87 -34.26
N LYS A 142 -14.29 14.43 -35.52
CA LYS A 142 -15.42 13.59 -35.96
C LYS A 142 -15.41 12.23 -35.22
N SER A 143 -14.25 11.61 -35.06
CA SER A 143 -14.11 10.34 -34.35
C SER A 143 -14.41 10.49 -32.85
N LYS A 144 -14.03 11.60 -32.22
CA LYS A 144 -14.39 11.93 -30.82
C LYS A 144 -15.90 12.03 -30.67
N THR A 145 -16.60 12.70 -31.61
CA THR A 145 -18.06 12.79 -31.60
C THR A 145 -18.73 11.42 -31.74
N ILE A 146 -18.23 10.56 -32.62
CA ILE A 146 -18.72 9.19 -32.78
C ILE A 146 -18.52 8.40 -31.48
N LEU A 147 -17.34 8.46 -30.90
CA LEU A 147 -17.02 7.75 -29.65
C LEU A 147 -17.88 8.24 -28.50
N PHE A 148 -18.04 9.55 -28.34
CA PHE A 148 -18.91 10.13 -27.31
C PHE A 148 -20.35 9.65 -27.47
N LYS A 149 -20.91 9.73 -28.68
CA LYS A 149 -22.26 9.26 -28.98
C LYS A 149 -22.43 7.77 -28.66
N LEU A 150 -21.45 6.94 -28.99
CA LEU A 150 -21.44 5.51 -28.72
C LEU A 150 -21.49 5.22 -27.22
N MET A 151 -20.74 5.97 -26.42
CA MET A 151 -20.65 5.78 -24.98
C MET A 151 -21.78 6.46 -24.18
N SER A 152 -22.36 7.55 -24.70
CA SER A 152 -23.44 8.29 -24.05
C SER A 152 -24.83 7.73 -24.33
N THR A 153 -25.02 6.99 -25.40
CA THR A 153 -26.34 6.40 -25.78
C THR A 153 -26.71 5.28 -24.80
N ALA A 154 -27.98 5.20 -24.46
CA ALA A 154 -28.49 4.09 -23.65
C ALA A 154 -28.23 2.74 -24.33
N TRP A 155 -27.73 1.79 -23.56
CA TRP A 155 -27.41 0.48 -24.07
C TRP A 155 -28.59 -0.47 -23.85
N LYS A 156 -29.03 -1.10 -24.93
CA LYS A 156 -30.01 -2.19 -24.87
C LYS A 156 -29.29 -3.51 -24.91
N THR A 157 -29.67 -4.43 -24.05
CA THR A 157 -29.15 -5.80 -24.10
C THR A 157 -29.61 -6.47 -25.40
N PRO A 158 -28.71 -6.98 -26.27
CA PRO A 158 -29.10 -7.69 -27.46
C PRO A 158 -29.99 -8.88 -27.14
N HIS A 159 -30.93 -9.21 -28.05
CA HIS A 159 -31.91 -10.29 -27.83
C HIS A 159 -31.24 -11.63 -27.43
N LYS A 160 -30.11 -11.98 -28.07
CA LYS A 160 -29.33 -13.18 -27.77
C LYS A 160 -28.73 -13.21 -26.36
N LEU A 161 -28.62 -12.06 -25.69
CA LEU A 161 -28.05 -11.91 -24.34
C LEU A 161 -29.13 -11.54 -23.29
N GLN A 162 -30.40 -11.56 -23.65
CA GLN A 162 -31.48 -11.16 -22.74
C GLN A 162 -31.66 -12.09 -21.53
N HIS A 163 -31.18 -13.33 -21.63
CA HIS A 163 -31.15 -14.26 -20.51
C HIS A 163 -30.10 -13.89 -19.45
N LEU A 164 -29.19 -12.97 -19.77
CA LEU A 164 -28.19 -12.45 -18.85
C LEU A 164 -28.74 -11.23 -18.10
N ARG A 165 -28.11 -10.91 -16.96
CA ARG A 165 -28.56 -9.79 -16.11
C ARG A 165 -28.65 -8.47 -16.87
N ARG A 166 -29.65 -7.65 -16.54
CA ARG A 166 -29.83 -6.29 -17.08
C ARG A 166 -28.55 -5.47 -16.91
N VAL A 167 -28.07 -4.93 -18.01
CA VAL A 167 -26.88 -4.08 -18.05
C VAL A 167 -27.28 -2.62 -17.95
N ARG A 168 -26.62 -1.87 -17.09
CA ARG A 168 -26.71 -0.41 -17.01
C ARG A 168 -25.43 0.20 -17.58
N LYS A 169 -25.53 1.38 -18.19
CA LYS A 169 -24.39 2.14 -18.72
C LYS A 169 -23.28 2.28 -17.68
N ASP A 170 -23.62 2.65 -16.45
CA ASP A 170 -22.66 2.87 -15.35
C ASP A 170 -21.96 1.58 -14.91
N THR A 171 -22.49 0.42 -15.28
CA THR A 171 -21.91 -0.87 -14.95
C THR A 171 -20.51 -0.98 -15.56
N LEU A 172 -20.38 -0.80 -16.88
CA LEU A 172 -19.07 -0.91 -17.54
C LEU A 172 -18.06 0.10 -16.97
N GLN A 173 -18.46 1.36 -16.89
CA GLN A 173 -17.59 2.46 -16.46
C GLN A 173 -17.06 2.27 -15.04
N SER A 174 -17.80 1.59 -14.17
CA SER A 174 -17.43 1.39 -12.77
C SER A 174 -16.62 0.12 -12.49
N TYR A 175 -16.39 -0.73 -13.49
CA TYR A 175 -15.79 -2.07 -13.27
C TYR A 175 -14.45 -2.03 -12.56
N PHE A 176 -13.44 -1.40 -13.17
CA PHE A 176 -12.08 -1.37 -12.61
C PHE A 176 -12.04 -0.69 -11.25
N VAL A 177 -12.83 0.36 -11.07
CA VAL A 177 -12.93 1.06 -9.79
C VAL A 177 -13.50 0.18 -8.70
N LYS A 178 -14.59 -0.55 -8.98
CA LYS A 178 -15.18 -1.47 -8.01
C LYS A 178 -14.25 -2.64 -7.71
N CYS A 179 -13.58 -3.18 -8.73
CA CYS A 179 -12.56 -4.20 -8.54
C CYS A 179 -11.42 -3.69 -7.65
N ALA A 180 -10.89 -2.50 -7.93
CA ALA A 180 -9.79 -1.94 -7.14
C ALA A 180 -10.21 -1.64 -5.69
N LYS A 181 -11.43 -1.20 -5.45
CA LYS A 181 -11.97 -1.02 -4.09
C LYS A 181 -12.11 -2.33 -3.32
N ALA A 182 -12.46 -3.42 -4.01
CA ALA A 182 -12.62 -4.74 -3.41
C ALA A 182 -11.32 -5.55 -3.32
N ASP A 183 -10.24 -5.08 -3.95
CA ASP A 183 -8.97 -5.80 -4.01
C ASP A 183 -8.11 -5.54 -2.78
N ASN A 184 -8.15 -6.46 -1.84
CA ASN A 184 -7.37 -6.40 -0.61
C ASN A 184 -5.85 -6.59 -0.82
N THR A 185 -5.41 -6.97 -2.02
CA THR A 185 -3.98 -7.08 -2.35
C THR A 185 -3.36 -5.74 -2.72
N LEU A 186 -4.17 -4.70 -2.90
CA LEU A 186 -3.73 -3.36 -3.21
C LEU A 186 -3.66 -2.51 -1.93
N GLY A 187 -2.48 -2.01 -1.63
CA GLY A 187 -2.35 -0.93 -0.65
C GLY A 187 -3.00 0.36 -1.17
N ALA A 188 -3.23 1.29 -0.26
CA ALA A 188 -3.96 2.51 -0.55
C ALA A 188 -3.28 3.41 -1.59
N ILE A 189 -1.95 3.54 -1.53
CA ILE A 189 -1.20 4.33 -2.51
C ILE A 189 -1.44 3.79 -3.93
N VAL A 190 -1.41 2.46 -4.10
CA VAL A 190 -1.67 1.82 -5.40
C VAL A 190 -3.12 2.03 -5.83
N ARG A 191 -4.04 1.92 -4.88
CA ARG A 191 -5.48 2.10 -5.13
C ARG A 191 -5.79 3.54 -5.54
N THR A 192 -5.22 4.53 -4.82
CA THR A 192 -5.33 5.95 -5.17
C THR A 192 -4.78 6.23 -6.57
N GLN A 193 -3.63 5.64 -6.90
CA GLN A 193 -3.03 5.77 -8.22
C GLN A 193 -3.89 5.15 -9.33
N LEU A 194 -4.58 4.04 -9.03
CA LEU A 194 -5.38 3.30 -10.01
C LEU A 194 -6.74 3.96 -10.29
N ILE A 195 -7.39 4.54 -9.28
CA ILE A 195 -8.78 5.02 -9.39
C ILE A 195 -8.98 6.50 -9.04
N GLY A 196 -7.91 7.21 -8.72
CA GLY A 196 -7.92 8.62 -8.30
C GLY A 196 -8.25 8.81 -6.82
N ALA A 197 -7.69 9.87 -6.25
CA ALA A 197 -7.78 10.19 -4.82
C ALA A 197 -9.21 10.36 -4.30
N GLN A 198 -10.10 10.98 -5.09
CA GLN A 198 -11.50 11.22 -4.70
C GLN A 198 -12.32 9.93 -4.53
N GLN A 199 -11.87 8.83 -5.10
CA GLN A 199 -12.59 7.55 -5.10
C GLN A 199 -11.93 6.49 -4.22
N ALA A 200 -10.66 6.65 -3.93
CA ALA A 200 -9.98 5.87 -2.93
C ALA A 200 -10.43 6.38 -1.55
N HIS A 201 -11.03 5.50 -0.75
CA HIS A 201 -11.26 5.84 0.65
C HIS A 201 -9.90 5.92 1.33
N HIS A 202 -9.46 7.13 1.65
CA HIS A 202 -8.24 7.34 2.41
C HIS A 202 -8.44 6.81 3.83
N ARG A 203 -7.57 5.89 4.21
CA ARG A 203 -7.46 5.41 5.58
C ARG A 203 -6.30 6.11 6.26
N SER A 204 -6.41 6.30 7.54
CA SER A 204 -5.39 7.04 8.30
C SER A 204 -4.02 6.35 8.28
N SER A 205 -3.99 5.00 8.17
CA SER A 205 -2.75 4.22 8.06
C SER A 205 -1.98 4.47 6.76
N GLU A 206 -2.66 4.90 5.70
CA GLU A 206 -2.08 5.17 4.38
C GLU A 206 -1.07 6.32 4.40
N TYR A 207 -1.29 7.31 5.27
CA TYR A 207 -0.36 8.44 5.44
C TYR A 207 1.00 8.04 6.02
N TYR A 208 1.13 6.80 6.48
CA TYR A 208 2.35 6.26 7.06
C TYR A 208 3.15 5.40 6.09
N GLN A 209 2.55 4.99 4.97
CA GLN A 209 3.17 4.10 3.99
C GLN A 209 4.01 4.88 2.98
N GLN A 210 4.99 4.20 2.39
CA GLN A 210 5.78 4.68 1.28
C GLN A 210 6.01 3.55 0.28
N GLN A 211 5.86 3.83 -1.01
CA GLN A 211 6.09 2.85 -2.06
C GLN A 211 6.87 3.45 -3.23
N SER A 212 7.73 2.64 -3.83
CA SER A 212 8.37 3.02 -5.08
C SER A 212 7.38 2.98 -6.25
N SER A 213 7.53 3.91 -7.18
CA SER A 213 6.76 3.93 -8.42
C SER A 213 6.84 2.61 -9.19
N ASP A 214 7.97 1.91 -9.15
CA ASP A 214 8.15 0.59 -9.77
C ASP A 214 7.23 -0.45 -9.19
N ASN A 215 7.17 -0.50 -7.87
CA ASN A 215 6.29 -1.42 -7.16
C ASN A 215 4.82 -1.11 -7.45
N ILE A 216 4.46 0.19 -7.46
CA ILE A 216 3.10 0.64 -7.78
C ILE A 216 2.71 0.21 -9.19
N ARG A 217 3.56 0.45 -10.19
CA ARG A 217 3.34 0.09 -11.59
C ARG A 217 3.16 -1.42 -11.76
N SER A 218 4.01 -2.22 -11.12
CA SER A 218 3.89 -3.68 -11.10
C SER A 218 2.57 -4.14 -10.50
N LYS A 219 2.17 -3.58 -9.36
CA LYS A 219 0.89 -3.91 -8.70
C LYS A 219 -0.32 -3.52 -9.56
N ILE A 220 -0.32 -2.34 -10.19
CA ILE A 220 -1.38 -1.90 -11.12
C ILE A 220 -1.49 -2.86 -12.31
N PHE A 221 -0.37 -3.23 -12.93
CA PHE A 221 -0.35 -4.16 -14.05
C PHE A 221 -0.94 -5.52 -13.66
N LYS A 222 -0.51 -6.08 -12.53
CA LYS A 222 -1.04 -7.35 -12.00
C LYS A 222 -2.53 -7.26 -11.68
N ALA A 223 -2.99 -6.14 -11.11
CA ALA A 223 -4.40 -5.90 -10.80
C ALA A 223 -5.25 -5.86 -12.07
N HIS A 224 -4.87 -5.08 -13.07
CA HIS A 224 -5.57 -5.00 -14.35
C HIS A 224 -5.67 -6.38 -15.02
N ASN A 225 -4.60 -7.16 -15.03
CA ASN A 225 -4.61 -8.52 -15.56
C ASN A 225 -5.56 -9.45 -14.80
N ARG A 226 -5.58 -9.39 -13.47
CA ARG A 226 -6.53 -10.17 -12.65
C ARG A 226 -7.99 -9.80 -12.98
N TYR A 227 -8.28 -8.50 -13.11
CA TYR A 227 -9.65 -8.05 -13.38
C TYR A 227 -10.11 -8.44 -14.78
N LEU A 228 -9.26 -8.32 -15.78
CA LEU A 228 -9.55 -8.78 -17.14
C LEU A 228 -9.71 -10.30 -17.20
N SER A 229 -8.85 -11.07 -16.53
CA SER A 229 -8.97 -12.53 -16.43
C SER A 229 -10.32 -12.96 -15.83
N ARG A 230 -10.84 -12.25 -14.84
CA ARG A 230 -12.18 -12.53 -14.26
C ARG A 230 -13.30 -12.36 -15.30
N LEU A 231 -13.23 -11.32 -16.13
CA LEU A 231 -14.21 -11.11 -17.20
C LEU A 231 -14.14 -12.22 -18.24
N ILE A 232 -12.94 -12.64 -18.62
CA ILE A 232 -12.73 -13.72 -19.59
C ILE A 232 -13.26 -15.05 -19.05
N THR A 233 -12.97 -15.36 -17.78
CA THR A 233 -13.48 -16.57 -17.13
C THR A 233 -15.00 -16.55 -17.08
N ALA A 234 -15.60 -15.42 -16.73
CA ALA A 234 -17.06 -15.26 -16.71
C ALA A 234 -17.67 -15.41 -18.11
N ALA A 235 -17.00 -14.89 -19.16
CA ALA A 235 -17.43 -15.06 -20.54
C ALA A 235 -17.41 -16.53 -20.99
N ARG A 236 -16.42 -17.28 -20.58
CA ARG A 236 -16.32 -18.73 -20.85
C ARG A 236 -17.43 -19.50 -20.16
N ASN A 237 -17.62 -19.25 -18.87
CA ASN A 237 -18.66 -19.93 -18.07
C ASN A 237 -20.07 -19.66 -18.58
N ALA A 238 -20.29 -18.50 -19.19
CA ALA A 238 -21.59 -18.12 -19.75
C ALA A 238 -21.79 -18.56 -21.22
N ASN A 239 -20.85 -19.29 -21.81
CA ASN A 239 -20.83 -19.61 -23.25
C ASN A 239 -20.93 -18.38 -24.18
N ILE A 240 -20.64 -17.18 -23.65
CA ILE A 240 -20.59 -15.93 -24.43
C ILE A 240 -19.24 -15.79 -25.14
N HIS A 241 -18.35 -16.71 -24.90
CA HIS A 241 -16.99 -16.70 -25.42
C HIS A 241 -16.94 -16.62 -26.95
N SER A 242 -17.85 -17.30 -27.66
CA SER A 242 -17.99 -17.20 -29.13
C SER A 242 -18.24 -15.77 -29.59
N TYR A 243 -18.99 -14.98 -28.82
CA TYR A 243 -19.23 -13.56 -29.10
C TYR A 243 -17.93 -12.75 -29.07
N PHE A 244 -17.11 -12.96 -28.06
CA PHE A 244 -15.81 -12.29 -27.95
C PHE A 244 -14.86 -12.72 -29.07
N VAL A 245 -14.84 -13.99 -29.46
CA VAL A 245 -13.96 -14.50 -30.51
C VAL A 245 -14.29 -13.92 -31.88
N VAL A 246 -15.56 -13.80 -32.24
CA VAL A 246 -15.98 -13.23 -33.51
C VAL A 246 -15.59 -11.76 -33.65
N TYR A 247 -15.90 -10.96 -32.63
CA TYR A 247 -15.57 -9.53 -32.63
C TYR A 247 -14.09 -9.23 -32.40
N LEU A 248 -13.37 -10.12 -31.71
CA LEU A 248 -11.97 -9.92 -31.37
C LEU A 248 -11.00 -10.42 -32.43
N LYS A 249 -11.41 -11.35 -33.30
CA LYS A 249 -10.60 -11.73 -34.45
C LYS A 249 -10.34 -10.53 -35.38
N GLU A 250 -11.35 -9.69 -35.59
CA GLU A 250 -11.21 -8.50 -36.44
C GLU A 250 -10.21 -7.47 -35.86
N PHE A 251 -10.02 -7.46 -34.53
CA PHE A 251 -9.11 -6.56 -33.85
C PHE A 251 -7.77 -7.18 -33.50
N SER A 252 -7.46 -8.41 -33.98
CA SER A 252 -6.28 -9.18 -33.54
C SER A 252 -6.21 -9.36 -32.01
N PHE A 253 -7.37 -9.41 -31.37
CA PHE A 253 -7.51 -9.42 -29.92
C PHE A 253 -7.64 -10.87 -29.45
N ASN A 254 -6.54 -11.45 -29.05
CA ASN A 254 -6.53 -12.84 -28.61
C ASN A 254 -6.66 -12.94 -27.08
N LEU A 255 -7.89 -12.82 -26.57
CA LEU A 255 -8.20 -13.06 -25.15
C LEU A 255 -7.88 -14.49 -24.68
N ILE A 256 -7.57 -15.39 -25.59
CA ILE A 256 -7.49 -16.83 -25.33
C ILE A 256 -6.05 -17.29 -25.21
N LYS A 257 -5.13 -16.69 -25.93
CA LYS A 257 -3.72 -17.01 -25.77
C LYS A 257 -3.23 -16.40 -24.48
N LYS A 258 -3.04 -17.28 -23.51
CA LYS A 258 -2.14 -17.05 -22.40
C LYS A 258 -0.80 -16.66 -23.04
N GLU A 259 -0.51 -15.36 -23.14
CA GLU A 259 0.83 -14.97 -23.53
C GLU A 259 1.77 -15.53 -22.47
N PRO A 260 2.71 -16.40 -22.88
CA PRO A 260 3.62 -16.99 -21.91
C PRO A 260 4.53 -15.88 -21.37
N ASP A 261 4.81 -15.95 -20.11
CA ASP A 261 5.99 -15.47 -19.37
C ASP A 261 6.68 -14.13 -19.74
N LYS A 262 6.36 -13.47 -20.87
CA LYS A 262 6.95 -12.18 -21.24
C LYS A 262 6.58 -11.05 -20.29
N ALA A 263 5.33 -11.04 -19.83
CA ALA A 263 4.89 -10.10 -18.78
C ALA A 263 5.58 -10.36 -17.44
N LYS A 264 5.82 -11.65 -17.14
CA LYS A 264 6.60 -12.10 -16.00
C LYS A 264 8.03 -11.59 -16.06
N TYR A 265 8.63 -11.62 -17.24
CA TYR A 265 9.97 -11.10 -17.49
C TYR A 265 10.08 -9.58 -17.25
N LEU A 266 9.13 -8.79 -17.77
CA LEU A 266 9.10 -7.33 -17.55
C LEU A 266 8.95 -6.94 -16.07
N LEU A 267 8.22 -7.74 -15.28
CA LEU A 267 7.91 -7.46 -13.90
C LEU A 267 8.84 -8.12 -12.89
N GLU A 268 9.35 -9.34 -13.20
CA GLU A 268 10.18 -10.11 -12.27
C GLU A 268 11.63 -9.67 -12.29
N LYS A 269 12.16 -9.23 -13.42
CA LYS A 269 13.55 -8.75 -13.48
C LYS A 269 13.75 -7.31 -13.01
N GLY A 270 12.69 -6.65 -12.55
CA GLY A 270 12.78 -5.25 -12.09
C GLY A 270 13.20 -4.29 -13.20
N THR A 271 13.09 -4.72 -14.46
CA THR A 271 13.58 -3.99 -15.64
C THR A 271 12.57 -3.01 -16.22
N ILE A 272 11.43 -2.79 -15.58
CA ILE A 272 10.66 -1.57 -15.82
C ILE A 272 11.44 -0.43 -15.15
N LYS A 273 12.61 -0.17 -15.70
CA LYS A 273 13.41 0.98 -15.28
C LYS A 273 12.72 2.23 -15.82
N HIS A 274 12.57 3.19 -14.91
CA HIS A 274 11.86 4.42 -15.19
C HIS A 274 12.57 5.24 -16.17
N THR A 275 12.13 6.04 -16.94
CA THR A 275 12.77 7.08 -17.74
C THR A 275 14.18 6.73 -18.20
N GLU A 276 14.28 6.06 -19.34
CA GLU A 276 15.45 6.25 -20.18
C GLU A 276 15.44 7.73 -20.58
N LEU A 277 16.24 8.54 -19.94
CA LEU A 277 16.69 9.78 -20.53
C LEU A 277 17.59 9.37 -21.69
N ASP A 278 17.14 9.62 -22.92
CA ASP A 278 18.00 9.45 -24.06
C ASP A 278 19.04 10.59 -24.04
N THR A 279 20.19 10.26 -23.53
CA THR A 279 21.36 11.13 -23.50
C THR A 279 22.31 10.83 -24.67
N SER A 280 21.84 10.07 -25.66
CA SER A 280 22.64 9.71 -26.83
C SER A 280 23.17 10.94 -27.57
N GLN A 281 22.45 12.04 -27.57
CA GLN A 281 22.90 13.34 -28.10
C GLN A 281 24.12 13.94 -27.33
N TYR A 282 24.42 13.44 -26.12
CA TYR A 282 25.57 13.86 -25.32
C TYR A 282 26.65 12.78 -25.23
N GLY A 283 26.54 11.68 -25.99
CA GLY A 283 27.48 10.56 -25.97
C GLY A 283 27.44 9.72 -24.70
N ILE A 284 26.44 9.90 -23.85
CA ILE A 284 26.28 9.13 -22.60
C ILE A 284 25.28 8.01 -22.84
N SER A 285 25.68 6.78 -22.60
CA SER A 285 24.76 5.62 -22.65
C SER A 285 23.71 5.73 -21.55
N LYS A 286 22.45 5.56 -21.91
CA LYS A 286 21.22 5.47 -21.13
C LYS A 286 21.36 5.71 -19.60
N VAL A 287 20.92 6.86 -19.13
CA VAL A 287 20.84 7.16 -17.69
C VAL A 287 19.50 6.70 -17.15
N TYR A 288 19.53 5.86 -16.14
CA TYR A 288 18.32 5.43 -15.43
C TYR A 288 18.06 6.36 -14.26
N THR A 289 16.89 6.96 -14.20
CA THR A 289 16.48 7.68 -13.01
C THR A 289 16.02 6.70 -11.92
N PRO A 290 16.34 6.96 -10.65
CA PRO A 290 15.83 6.14 -9.55
C PRO A 290 14.30 6.19 -9.50
N ALA A 291 13.68 5.14 -8.98
CA ALA A 291 12.25 5.09 -8.77
C ALA A 291 11.79 6.26 -7.87
N ILE A 292 10.67 6.87 -8.23
CA ILE A 292 10.06 7.92 -7.41
C ILE A 292 9.42 7.24 -6.19
N MET A 293 9.66 7.79 -5.00
CA MET A 293 9.05 7.33 -3.76
C MET A 293 7.78 8.13 -3.47
N LEU A 294 6.65 7.45 -3.41
CA LEU A 294 5.32 8.04 -3.15
C LEU A 294 4.85 7.69 -1.74
N GLY A 295 4.17 8.64 -1.10
CA GLY A 295 3.64 8.48 0.26
C GLY A 295 4.46 9.20 1.32
N SER A 296 4.62 8.62 2.50
CA SER A 296 5.28 9.27 3.63
C SER A 296 6.78 9.46 3.42
N SER A 297 7.24 10.71 3.48
CA SER A 297 8.68 11.03 3.49
C SER A 297 9.38 10.62 4.79
N ARG A 298 8.63 10.17 5.80
CA ARG A 298 9.15 9.75 7.12
C ARG A 298 9.33 8.25 7.23
N SER A 299 9.21 7.50 6.15
CA SER A 299 9.43 6.06 6.13
C SER A 299 10.91 5.75 6.39
N LEU A 300 11.15 4.71 7.16
CA LEU A 300 12.49 4.22 7.49
C LEU A 300 12.79 2.96 6.68
N HIS A 301 14.09 2.69 6.47
CA HIS A 301 14.53 1.46 5.80
C HIS A 301 14.83 0.35 6.82
N ASP A 302 14.56 -0.91 6.46
CA ASP A 302 14.79 -2.09 7.30
C ASP A 302 16.21 -2.12 7.89
N LYS A 303 17.22 -1.81 7.06
CA LYS A 303 18.63 -1.82 7.48
C LYS A 303 18.96 -0.78 8.55
N ASP A 304 18.34 0.39 8.47
CA ASP A 304 18.60 1.48 9.41
C ASP A 304 17.87 1.23 10.73
N VAL A 305 16.65 0.71 10.69
CA VAL A 305 15.91 0.27 11.89
C VAL A 305 16.65 -0.88 12.58
N SER A 306 17.13 -1.86 11.82
CA SER A 306 17.97 -2.96 12.35
C SER A 306 19.24 -2.42 13.03
N ARG A 307 19.94 -1.48 12.40
CA ARG A 307 21.15 -0.86 12.98
C ARG A 307 20.83 -0.13 14.29
N PHE A 308 19.74 0.63 14.32
CA PHE A 308 19.31 1.34 15.52
C PHE A 308 19.07 0.37 16.69
N PHE A 309 18.30 -0.68 16.50
CA PHE A 309 18.02 -1.64 17.57
C PHE A 309 19.27 -2.44 18.00
N LYS A 310 20.18 -2.76 17.08
CA LYS A 310 21.47 -3.39 17.40
C LYS A 310 22.35 -2.46 18.22
N SER A 311 22.41 -1.17 17.87
CA SER A 311 23.16 -0.17 18.65
C SER A 311 22.56 0.00 20.04
N LEU A 312 21.24 0.04 20.14
CA LEU A 312 20.53 0.13 21.41
C LEU A 312 20.75 -1.10 22.29
N GLN A 313 20.73 -2.30 21.71
CA GLN A 313 21.07 -3.53 22.41
C GLN A 313 22.50 -3.55 22.91
N LYS A 314 23.46 -3.18 22.07
CA LYS A 314 24.87 -3.07 22.47
C LYS A 314 25.04 -2.11 23.64
N MET A 315 24.40 -0.92 23.59
CA MET A 315 24.46 0.05 24.67
C MET A 315 23.94 -0.50 26.01
N VAL A 316 22.90 -1.35 25.97
CA VAL A 316 22.37 -2.03 27.18
C VAL A 316 23.36 -3.07 27.70
N ILE A 317 24.00 -3.84 26.80
CA ILE A 317 25.02 -4.85 27.15
C ILE A 317 26.23 -4.16 27.78
N ASP A 318 26.77 -3.12 27.15
CA ASP A 318 27.93 -2.36 27.63
C ASP A 318 27.66 -1.78 29.04
N ALA A 319 26.43 -1.26 29.26
CA ALA A 319 26.01 -0.78 30.57
C ALA A 319 25.91 -1.90 31.62
N LYS A 320 25.42 -3.08 31.24
CA LYS A 320 25.39 -4.27 32.10
C LYS A 320 26.79 -4.71 32.50
N GLU A 321 27.71 -4.76 31.55
CA GLU A 321 29.11 -5.14 31.80
C GLU A 321 29.82 -4.16 32.76
N SER A 322 29.45 -2.88 32.72
CA SER A 322 30.03 -1.87 33.62
C SER A 322 29.66 -2.08 35.11
N ILE A 323 28.62 -2.89 35.40
CA ILE A 323 28.18 -3.22 36.75
C ILE A 323 29.05 -4.31 37.37
N TYR A 324 29.75 -5.13 36.57
CA TYR A 324 30.59 -6.21 37.06
C TYR A 324 31.87 -5.65 37.72
N VAL A 325 31.73 -5.26 38.98
CA VAL A 325 32.87 -4.89 39.82
C VAL A 325 33.56 -6.16 40.30
N LYS A 326 34.87 -6.27 40.09
CA LYS A 326 35.67 -7.41 40.50
C LYS A 326 35.75 -7.62 42.03
N ASP A 327 35.38 -6.58 42.81
CA ASP A 327 35.41 -6.64 44.25
C ASP A 327 33.98 -6.58 44.87
N PRO A 328 33.55 -7.65 45.55
CA PRO A 328 32.23 -7.69 46.23
C PRO A 328 32.03 -6.56 47.28
N ARG A 329 33.10 -5.99 47.82
CA ARG A 329 33.06 -4.90 48.81
C ARG A 329 32.61 -3.56 48.22
N GLN A 330 32.66 -3.42 46.89
CA GLN A 330 32.29 -2.19 46.19
C GLN A 330 30.83 -2.18 45.72
N LYS A 331 30.04 -3.22 46.04
CA LYS A 331 28.64 -3.32 45.59
C LYS A 331 27.73 -2.16 46.07
N SER A 332 28.06 -1.54 47.21
CA SER A 332 27.33 -0.42 47.75
C SER A 332 27.92 0.96 47.40
N SER A 333 28.94 1.02 46.59
CA SER A 333 29.57 2.28 46.18
C SER A 333 28.59 3.14 45.35
N LEU A 334 28.68 4.47 45.48
CA LEU A 334 27.92 5.42 44.66
C LEU A 334 28.13 5.19 43.17
N ALA A 335 29.36 4.80 42.78
CA ALA A 335 29.69 4.48 41.37
C ALA A 335 28.93 3.27 40.88
N ASN A 336 28.76 2.21 41.68
CA ASN A 336 28.00 1.02 41.32
C ASN A 336 26.50 1.32 41.27
N GLN A 337 25.96 2.14 42.15
CA GLN A 337 24.59 2.60 42.07
C GLN A 337 24.32 3.43 40.81
N ALA A 338 25.26 4.29 40.41
CA ALA A 338 25.16 5.04 39.17
C ALA A 338 25.19 4.11 37.93
N ALA A 339 26.05 3.07 37.91
CA ALA A 339 26.10 2.08 36.85
C ALA A 339 24.81 1.23 36.75
N LEU A 340 24.28 0.79 37.90
CA LEU A 340 23.01 0.07 37.97
C LEU A 340 21.84 0.91 37.41
N ARG A 341 21.78 2.20 37.80
CA ARG A 341 20.78 3.12 37.30
C ARG A 341 20.91 3.38 35.80
N ASP A 342 22.13 3.55 35.30
CA ASP A 342 22.40 3.73 33.87
C ASP A 342 21.93 2.52 33.07
N TYR A 343 22.29 1.32 33.53
CA TYR A 343 21.81 0.07 32.92
C TYR A 343 20.29 -0.02 32.92
N TYR A 344 19.64 0.25 34.05
CA TYR A 344 18.19 0.25 34.17
C TYR A 344 17.53 1.24 33.20
N ASN A 345 18.03 2.47 33.15
CA ASN A 345 17.49 3.50 32.27
C ASN A 345 17.65 3.14 30.79
N LYS A 346 18.79 2.59 30.39
CA LYS A 346 19.02 2.12 29.00
C LYS A 346 18.10 0.94 28.65
N ALA A 347 17.92 -0.02 29.55
CA ALA A 347 16.97 -1.11 29.38
C ALA A 347 15.53 -0.59 29.25
N THR A 348 15.18 0.44 30.03
CA THR A 348 13.88 1.13 29.94
C THR A 348 13.66 1.79 28.58
N TYR A 349 14.64 2.48 28.04
CA TYR A 349 14.55 3.06 26.70
C TYR A 349 14.39 1.97 25.63
N ARG A 350 15.16 0.87 25.78
CA ARG A 350 15.08 -0.26 24.83
C ARG A 350 13.66 -0.85 24.78
N ILE A 351 13.07 -1.18 25.94
CA ILE A 351 11.71 -1.74 25.96
C ILE A 351 10.66 -0.75 25.42
N ALA A 352 10.81 0.54 25.71
CA ALA A 352 9.92 1.58 25.20
C ALA A 352 9.98 1.71 23.67
N PHE A 353 11.15 1.65 23.05
CA PHE A 353 11.28 1.67 21.59
C PHE A 353 10.78 0.38 20.93
N LEU A 354 11.07 -0.79 21.52
CA LEU A 354 10.51 -2.06 21.05
C LEU A 354 8.99 -2.04 21.09
N TYR A 355 8.42 -1.53 22.19
CA TYR A 355 6.99 -1.39 22.32
C TYR A 355 6.37 -0.50 21.24
N ILE A 356 6.91 0.70 20.99
CA ILE A 356 6.43 1.61 19.94
C ILE A 356 6.51 0.94 18.57
N PHE A 357 7.62 0.28 18.28
CA PHE A 357 7.84 -0.38 16.99
C PHE A 357 6.90 -1.57 16.79
N LEU A 358 6.79 -2.47 17.78
CA LEU A 358 6.07 -3.74 17.63
C LEU A 358 4.56 -3.64 17.85
N THR A 359 4.06 -2.52 18.35
CA THR A 359 2.62 -2.27 18.53
C THR A 359 2.07 -1.16 17.65
N GLY A 360 2.93 -0.38 17.03
CA GLY A 360 2.53 0.85 16.34
C GLY A 360 1.89 1.88 17.27
N ALA A 361 2.17 1.84 18.58
CA ALA A 361 1.68 2.83 19.54
C ALA A 361 2.20 4.24 19.26
N ARG A 362 1.43 5.26 19.63
CA ARG A 362 1.86 6.65 19.51
C ARG A 362 2.83 7.01 20.65
N PRO A 363 4.02 7.52 20.36
CA PRO A 363 4.98 7.92 21.40
C PRO A 363 4.60 9.21 22.15
N THR A 364 3.38 9.70 21.96
CA THR A 364 2.88 10.93 22.61
C THR A 364 1.86 10.66 23.70
N HIS A 365 1.15 9.53 23.65
CA HIS A 365 0.02 9.27 24.56
C HIS A 365 0.05 7.86 25.18
N GLY A 366 0.91 6.98 24.71
CA GLY A 366 0.98 5.59 25.17
C GLY A 366 2.41 5.10 25.11
N ILE A 367 3.31 5.76 25.85
CA ILE A 367 4.74 5.42 25.89
C ILE A 367 5.00 4.19 26.75
N SER A 368 4.15 3.97 27.75
CA SER A 368 4.15 2.79 28.61
C SER A 368 2.73 2.24 28.75
N ILE A 369 2.63 0.99 29.15
CA ILE A 369 1.37 0.35 29.55
C ILE A 369 1.20 0.61 31.06
N LEU A 370 0.00 0.92 31.51
CA LEU A 370 -0.29 0.98 32.94
C LEU A 370 -0.36 -0.44 33.52
N SER A 371 0.12 -0.65 34.74
CA SER A 371 0.20 -1.97 35.38
C SER A 371 -1.15 -2.69 35.44
N GLY A 372 -2.23 -1.94 35.73
CA GLY A 372 -3.60 -2.48 35.73
C GLY A 372 -4.15 -2.87 34.35
N TYR A 373 -3.44 -2.55 33.27
CA TYR A 373 -3.84 -2.86 31.87
C TYR A 373 -2.99 -3.94 31.22
N TYR A 374 -2.13 -4.58 31.97
CA TYR A 374 -1.26 -5.66 31.51
C TYR A 374 -1.44 -6.91 32.36
N SER A 375 -1.89 -7.99 31.77
CA SER A 375 -2.11 -9.28 32.44
C SER A 375 -1.04 -10.34 32.16
N GLY A 376 -0.01 -9.99 31.37
CA GLY A 376 0.98 -10.96 30.90
C GLY A 376 0.52 -11.81 29.71
N ALA A 377 -0.67 -11.57 29.18
CA ALA A 377 -1.24 -12.26 28.03
C ALA A 377 -0.91 -11.57 26.69
N ASP A 378 -1.46 -12.09 25.61
CA ASP A 378 -1.33 -11.58 24.24
C ASP A 378 -1.94 -10.20 24.03
N ILE A 379 -2.73 -9.74 24.99
CA ILE A 379 -3.51 -8.51 24.93
C ILE A 379 -3.14 -7.61 26.09
N ALA A 380 -2.96 -6.35 25.79
CA ALA A 380 -2.86 -5.27 26.76
C ALA A 380 -3.77 -4.10 26.37
N PHE A 381 -3.98 -3.15 27.26
CA PHE A 381 -4.77 -1.96 26.98
C PHE A 381 -3.92 -0.71 27.18
N ILE A 382 -4.20 0.32 26.40
CA ILE A 382 -3.61 1.65 26.58
C ILE A 382 -4.68 2.73 26.44
N LYS A 383 -4.44 3.85 27.08
CA LYS A 383 -5.23 5.07 26.87
C LYS A 383 -4.59 5.88 25.74
N ASP A 384 -5.23 5.89 24.56
CA ASP A 384 -4.75 6.62 23.37
C ASP A 384 -5.77 7.70 22.99
N LYS A 385 -5.37 8.98 23.00
CA LYS A 385 -6.25 10.14 22.75
C LYS A 385 -7.56 10.13 23.56
N GLY A 386 -7.47 9.77 24.84
CA GLY A 386 -8.63 9.74 25.73
C GLY A 386 -9.53 8.51 25.60
N ARG A 387 -9.20 7.55 24.73
CA ARG A 387 -9.94 6.29 24.54
C ARG A 387 -9.12 5.10 24.99
N LEU A 388 -9.79 4.11 25.55
CA LEU A 388 -9.17 2.82 25.83
C LEU A 388 -9.01 2.05 24.53
N ARG A 389 -7.80 1.57 24.27
CA ARG A 389 -7.45 0.83 23.07
C ARG A 389 -6.81 -0.50 23.44
N GLN A 390 -7.25 -1.56 22.78
CA GLN A 390 -6.63 -2.88 22.85
C GLN A 390 -5.35 -2.92 22.00
N LEU A 391 -4.31 -3.50 22.55
CA LEU A 391 -3.05 -3.83 21.86
C LEU A 391 -2.93 -5.34 21.78
N ILE A 392 -2.47 -5.83 20.62
CA ILE A 392 -2.01 -7.19 20.44
C ILE A 392 -0.48 -7.17 20.62
N LEU A 393 0.02 -8.04 21.47
CA LEU A 393 1.46 -8.17 21.74
C LEU A 393 2.00 -9.39 20.99
N CYS A 394 3.06 -9.22 20.21
CA CYS A 394 3.78 -10.34 19.62
C CYS A 394 4.57 -11.12 20.69
N ASP A 395 4.88 -12.37 20.39
CA ASP A 395 5.54 -13.28 21.33
C ASP A 395 6.90 -12.73 21.79
N TYR A 396 7.66 -12.16 20.86
CA TYR A 396 8.93 -11.50 21.15
C TYR A 396 8.78 -10.36 22.17
N LEU A 397 7.82 -9.46 21.96
CA LEU A 397 7.60 -8.33 22.86
C LEU A 397 7.15 -8.78 24.25
N GLN A 398 6.33 -9.82 24.32
CA GLN A 398 5.92 -10.41 25.62
C GLN A 398 7.11 -10.95 26.40
N GLN A 399 8.01 -11.66 25.75
CA GLN A 399 9.24 -12.16 26.36
C GLN A 399 10.12 -11.01 26.86
N GLU A 400 10.31 -9.98 26.05
CA GLU A 400 11.08 -8.79 26.43
C GLU A 400 10.48 -8.02 27.59
N ILE A 401 9.15 -7.90 27.64
CA ILE A 401 8.46 -7.28 28.79
C ILE A 401 8.68 -8.12 30.05
N LYS A 402 8.56 -9.45 29.99
CA LYS A 402 8.81 -10.34 31.14
C LYS A 402 10.24 -10.22 31.65
N HIS A 403 11.22 -10.23 30.76
CA HIS A 403 12.63 -10.04 31.12
C HIS A 403 12.88 -8.67 31.74
N TYR A 404 12.29 -7.61 31.17
CA TYR A 404 12.42 -6.26 31.71
C TYR A 404 11.81 -6.15 33.10
N LEU A 405 10.62 -6.70 33.35
CA LEU A 405 9.96 -6.63 34.66
C LEU A 405 10.76 -7.41 35.73
N SER A 406 11.35 -8.55 35.36
CA SER A 406 12.26 -9.30 36.23
C SER A 406 13.51 -8.48 36.57
N LEU A 407 14.13 -7.86 35.58
CA LEU A 407 15.26 -6.95 35.76
C LEU A 407 14.88 -5.76 36.65
N GLN A 408 13.75 -5.12 36.39
CA GLN A 408 13.24 -3.99 37.17
C GLN A 408 13.09 -4.36 38.65
N THR A 409 12.53 -5.53 38.96
CA THR A 409 12.35 -6.00 40.35
C THR A 409 13.71 -6.12 41.07
N VAL A 410 14.70 -6.72 40.40
CA VAL A 410 16.06 -6.89 40.97
C VAL A 410 16.73 -5.54 41.22
N ILE A 411 16.72 -4.65 40.23
CA ILE A 411 17.39 -3.35 40.32
C ILE A 411 16.70 -2.43 41.33
N ARG A 412 15.38 -2.44 41.40
CA ARG A 412 14.63 -1.68 42.42
C ARG A 412 15.04 -2.07 43.81
N SER A 413 15.16 -3.38 44.08
CA SER A 413 15.64 -3.87 45.39
C SER A 413 17.06 -3.39 45.66
N GLN A 414 17.97 -3.42 44.70
CA GLN A 414 19.37 -3.00 44.86
C GLN A 414 19.54 -1.49 45.02
N LEU A 415 18.70 -0.69 44.40
CA LEU A 415 18.71 0.77 44.46
C LEU A 415 17.81 1.34 45.56
N ASN A 416 17.13 0.48 46.36
CA ASN A 416 16.17 0.84 47.41
C ASN A 416 15.06 1.78 46.90
N ILE A 417 14.51 1.46 45.71
CA ILE A 417 13.40 2.24 45.14
C ILE A 417 12.07 1.72 45.68
N HIS A 418 11.49 2.48 46.62
CA HIS A 418 10.22 2.12 47.26
C HIS A 418 8.99 2.74 46.61
N SER A 419 9.15 3.86 45.89
CA SER A 419 8.06 4.47 45.15
C SER A 419 7.75 3.76 43.86
N GLU A 420 6.48 3.70 43.48
CA GLU A 420 6.00 3.08 42.22
C GLU A 420 5.28 4.13 41.39
N LEU A 421 5.38 3.96 40.07
CA LEU A 421 4.51 4.60 39.10
C LEU A 421 3.54 3.55 38.58
N ASP A 422 2.41 3.99 38.09
CA ASP A 422 1.42 3.08 37.47
C ASP A 422 1.90 2.50 36.13
N GLU A 423 2.93 3.10 35.55
CA GLU A 423 3.52 2.65 34.28
C GLU A 423 4.41 1.42 34.49
N LEU A 424 4.32 0.44 33.58
CA LEU A 424 5.17 -0.76 33.60
C LEU A 424 6.66 -0.45 33.47
N TRP A 425 7.01 0.60 32.72
CA TRP A 425 8.40 1.04 32.55
C TRP A 425 8.53 2.55 32.71
N TYR A 426 9.53 2.93 33.46
CA TYR A 426 9.91 4.29 33.81
C TYR A 426 11.42 4.39 34.04
N THR A 427 11.99 5.57 33.96
CA THR A 427 13.41 5.84 34.27
C THR A 427 13.58 6.25 35.72
N CYS A 428 14.81 6.24 36.19
CA CYS A 428 15.18 6.80 37.53
C CYS A 428 16.12 8.00 37.36
N ASP A 429 15.94 9.01 38.23
CA ASP A 429 16.85 10.15 38.33
C ASP A 429 18.10 9.82 39.16
N GLU A 430 18.97 10.82 39.35
CA GLU A 430 20.21 10.69 40.12
C GLU A 430 19.98 10.29 41.58
N LYS A 431 18.80 10.58 42.12
CA LYS A 431 18.38 10.22 43.48
C LYS A 431 17.61 8.91 43.55
N ASN A 432 17.63 8.13 42.49
CA ASN A 432 16.88 6.88 42.33
C ASN A 432 15.35 7.05 42.40
N LYS A 433 14.84 8.26 42.17
CA LYS A 433 13.38 8.50 42.12
C LYS A 433 12.83 8.11 40.76
N PRO A 434 11.72 7.34 40.72
CA PRO A 434 11.06 7.00 39.46
C PRO A 434 10.53 8.24 38.73
N ILE A 435 10.75 8.27 37.41
CA ILE A 435 10.29 9.34 36.52
C ILE A 435 9.67 8.73 35.29
N ALA A 436 8.42 9.10 34.99
CA ALA A 436 7.74 8.68 33.76
C ALA A 436 8.50 9.08 32.49
N LEU A 437 8.46 8.22 31.48
CA LEU A 437 8.97 8.53 30.16
C LEU A 437 8.08 9.57 29.48
N THR A 438 8.72 10.51 28.80
CA THR A 438 8.04 11.51 27.97
C THR A 438 8.50 11.38 26.52
N SER A 439 7.66 11.84 25.58
CA SER A 439 8.03 11.90 24.16
C SER A 439 9.32 12.69 23.93
N TYR A 440 9.53 13.75 24.69
CA TYR A 440 10.75 14.55 24.64
C TYR A 440 11.99 13.75 25.03
N LYS A 441 11.95 13.02 26.17
CA LYS A 441 13.06 12.16 26.61
C LYS A 441 13.38 11.08 25.60
N LEU A 442 12.35 10.43 25.01
CA LEU A 442 12.54 9.45 23.96
C LEU A 442 13.22 10.05 22.72
N THR A 443 12.81 11.27 22.33
CA THR A 443 13.39 11.96 21.18
C THR A 443 14.86 12.30 21.44
N LEU A 444 15.19 12.86 22.59
CA LEU A 444 16.57 13.17 22.96
C LEU A 444 17.46 11.92 23.01
N PHE A 445 16.95 10.82 23.55
CA PHE A 445 17.71 9.58 23.61
C PHE A 445 17.89 8.96 22.22
N MET A 446 16.86 9.00 21.37
CA MET A 446 16.95 8.50 20.00
C MET A 446 17.94 9.30 19.16
N ASP A 447 17.96 10.63 19.32
CA ASP A 447 18.85 11.51 18.56
C ASP A 447 20.34 11.23 18.82
N GLN A 448 20.70 10.72 20.00
CA GLN A 448 22.06 10.28 20.34
C GLN A 448 22.51 9.07 19.48
N LEU A 449 21.57 8.19 19.13
CA LEU A 449 21.85 6.97 18.37
C LEU A 449 21.54 7.11 16.88
N TRP A 450 20.57 7.94 16.56
CA TRP A 450 20.05 8.12 15.22
C TRP A 450 19.62 9.58 15.00
N PRO A 451 20.58 10.46 14.68
CA PRO A 451 20.29 11.89 14.50
C PRO A 451 19.22 12.16 13.44
N ASN A 452 18.40 13.18 13.71
CA ASN A 452 17.31 13.62 12.84
C ASN A 452 16.14 12.63 12.66
N VAL A 453 16.08 11.57 13.45
CA VAL A 453 14.97 10.62 13.47
C VAL A 453 14.22 10.73 14.79
N ILE A 454 12.89 10.76 14.73
CA ILE A 454 12.04 10.86 15.91
C ILE A 454 11.29 9.53 16.17
N PRO A 455 10.95 9.20 17.42
CA PRO A 455 10.29 7.94 17.76
C PRO A 455 8.99 7.67 16.98
N TYR A 456 8.31 8.74 16.55
CA TYR A 456 7.10 8.64 15.76
C TYR A 456 7.33 7.96 14.38
N GLN A 457 8.54 8.02 13.84
CA GLN A 457 8.89 7.38 12.57
C GLN A 457 8.93 5.84 12.68
N LEU A 458 9.14 5.26 13.86
CA LEU A 458 8.99 3.81 14.07
C LEU A 458 7.56 3.35 13.84
N ARG A 459 6.57 4.19 14.15
CA ARG A 459 5.18 3.93 13.81
C ARG A 459 4.89 4.01 12.30
N HIS A 460 5.58 4.90 11.56
CA HIS A 460 5.54 4.90 10.10
C HIS A 460 6.12 3.61 9.54
N PHE A 461 7.25 3.18 10.08
CA PHE A 461 7.87 1.92 9.69
C PHE A 461 6.98 0.71 9.98
N PHE A 462 6.32 0.67 11.11
CA PHE A 462 5.33 -0.36 11.44
C PHE A 462 4.25 -0.48 10.36
N SER A 463 3.62 0.63 9.97
CA SER A 463 2.60 0.62 8.92
C SER A 463 3.17 0.26 7.54
N HIS A 464 4.39 0.74 7.24
CA HIS A 464 5.07 0.43 5.99
C HIS A 464 5.38 -1.08 5.84
N CYS A 465 5.76 -1.74 6.92
CA CYS A 465 6.01 -3.19 6.92
C CYS A 465 4.79 -4.01 6.50
N ALA A 466 3.57 -3.54 6.79
CA ALA A 466 2.34 -4.25 6.48
C ALA A 466 2.07 -4.36 4.97
N ASP A 467 2.59 -3.44 4.16
CA ASP A 467 2.46 -3.49 2.70
C ASP A 467 3.53 -4.37 2.02
N SER A 468 4.37 -5.05 2.80
CA SER A 468 5.39 -5.94 2.25
C SER A 468 4.77 -7.15 1.53
N HIS A 469 5.49 -7.67 0.52
CA HIS A 469 5.06 -8.86 -0.26
C HIS A 469 4.75 -10.09 0.60
N MET A 470 5.29 -10.18 1.80
CA MET A 470 5.11 -11.32 2.71
C MET A 470 3.68 -11.42 3.27
N PHE A 471 2.95 -10.29 3.34
CA PHE A 471 1.57 -10.23 3.84
C PHE A 471 0.55 -9.77 2.81
N SER A 472 0.95 -9.60 1.57
CA SER A 472 0.03 -9.21 0.49
C SER A 472 -1.18 -10.14 0.44
N GLY A 473 -2.35 -9.61 0.75
CA GLY A 473 -3.64 -10.31 0.75
C GLY A 473 -4.05 -11.03 2.05
N LYS A 474 -3.20 -11.07 3.08
CA LYS A 474 -3.55 -11.65 4.39
C LYS A 474 -4.13 -10.59 5.35
N LEU A 475 -3.45 -9.45 5.46
CA LEU A 475 -3.96 -8.30 6.21
C LEU A 475 -4.93 -7.50 5.35
N PHE A 476 -6.05 -7.13 5.93
CA PHE A 476 -6.93 -6.13 5.36
C PHE A 476 -6.48 -4.74 5.80
N ASP A 477 -6.80 -3.72 5.01
CA ASP A 477 -6.45 -2.34 5.37
C ASP A 477 -7.02 -1.93 6.74
N ASN A 478 -8.20 -2.45 7.12
CA ASN A 478 -8.79 -2.23 8.45
C ASN A 478 -7.96 -2.83 9.59
N ASP A 479 -7.21 -3.92 9.36
CA ASP A 479 -6.41 -4.53 10.41
C ASP A 479 -5.24 -3.62 10.80
N ILE A 480 -4.64 -2.94 9.81
CA ILE A 480 -3.55 -1.99 10.07
C ILE A 480 -4.08 -0.76 10.80
N ASP A 481 -5.23 -0.22 10.36
CA ASP A 481 -5.88 0.89 11.04
C ASP A 481 -6.20 0.52 12.49
N ARG A 482 -6.65 -0.70 12.73
CA ARG A 482 -6.92 -1.28 14.05
C ARG A 482 -5.67 -1.38 14.91
N LEU A 483 -4.62 -2.01 14.37
CA LEU A 483 -3.33 -2.13 15.03
C LEU A 483 -2.71 -0.76 15.36
N MET A 484 -2.97 0.25 14.54
CA MET A 484 -2.50 1.61 14.77
C MET A 484 -3.46 2.47 15.61
N GLY A 485 -4.65 1.97 15.95
CA GLY A 485 -5.66 2.75 16.69
C GLY A 485 -6.24 3.91 15.87
N HIS A 486 -6.45 3.70 14.58
CA HIS A 486 -7.17 4.59 13.68
C HIS A 486 -8.60 4.08 13.47
N GLU A 487 -9.30 3.84 14.54
CA GLU A 487 -10.67 3.33 14.49
C GLU A 487 -11.63 4.37 13.91
N ASN A 488 -12.53 3.89 13.06
CA ASN A 488 -13.68 4.66 12.64
C ASN A 488 -14.69 4.76 13.80
N LEU A 489 -15.49 5.81 13.80
CA LEU A 489 -16.59 5.98 14.74
C LEU A 489 -17.51 4.74 14.71
N GLY A 490 -17.62 4.01 15.80
CA GLY A 490 -18.49 2.85 15.96
C GLY A 490 -17.79 1.50 16.05
N GLU A 491 -16.45 1.41 15.88
CA GLU A 491 -15.71 0.19 16.19
C GLU A 491 -15.51 0.08 17.71
N GLN A 492 -15.99 -1.02 18.28
CA GLN A 492 -15.89 -1.25 19.72
C GLN A 492 -14.56 -1.91 20.08
N VAL A 493 -14.02 -1.57 21.24
CA VAL A 493 -12.87 -2.26 21.84
C VAL A 493 -13.19 -3.75 21.99
N GLY A 494 -12.30 -4.62 21.54
CA GLY A 494 -12.48 -6.06 21.67
C GLY A 494 -13.16 -6.75 20.50
N SER A 495 -13.56 -6.03 19.45
CA SER A 495 -14.15 -6.67 18.25
C SER A 495 -13.21 -7.68 17.59
N ASP A 496 -11.89 -7.55 17.75
CA ASP A 496 -10.88 -8.46 17.22
C ASP A 496 -10.88 -9.81 17.93
N THR A 497 -11.15 -9.82 19.22
CA THR A 497 -11.27 -11.08 20.00
C THR A 497 -12.50 -11.89 19.61
N LEU A 498 -13.51 -11.25 19.02
CA LEU A 498 -14.70 -11.91 18.49
C LEU A 498 -14.43 -12.65 17.16
N SER A 499 -13.27 -12.41 16.53
CA SER A 499 -12.85 -13.08 15.31
C SER A 499 -11.46 -13.72 15.47
N PRO A 500 -11.36 -14.92 16.06
CA PRO A 500 -10.08 -15.57 16.35
C PRO A 500 -9.16 -15.70 15.13
N ARG A 501 -9.73 -15.94 13.95
CA ARG A 501 -8.97 -16.00 12.70
C ARG A 501 -8.31 -14.67 12.33
N ARG A 502 -8.99 -13.55 12.56
CA ARG A 502 -8.44 -12.20 12.28
C ARG A 502 -7.37 -11.84 13.30
N PHE A 503 -7.62 -12.15 14.56
CA PHE A 503 -6.64 -11.99 15.63
C PHE A 503 -5.34 -12.75 15.31
N ALA A 504 -5.44 -14.03 14.92
CA ALA A 504 -4.28 -14.85 14.54
C ALA A 504 -3.49 -14.21 13.38
N VAL A 505 -4.16 -13.74 12.32
CA VAL A 505 -3.49 -13.09 11.18
C VAL A 505 -2.77 -11.80 11.61
N MET A 506 -3.38 -11.00 12.47
CA MET A 506 -2.72 -9.79 13.01
C MET A 506 -1.54 -10.16 13.90
N LYS A 507 -1.65 -11.18 14.74
CA LYS A 507 -0.55 -11.64 15.59
C LYS A 507 0.60 -12.24 14.78
N ASP A 508 0.31 -13.00 13.72
CA ASP A 508 1.31 -13.51 12.78
C ASP A 508 2.11 -12.37 12.13
N TYR A 509 1.42 -11.30 11.72
CA TYR A 509 2.08 -10.10 11.21
C TYR A 509 3.03 -9.49 12.25
N LEU A 510 2.58 -9.31 13.48
CA LEU A 510 3.39 -8.74 14.55
C LEU A 510 4.59 -9.62 14.90
N ASN A 511 4.44 -10.95 14.87
CA ASN A 511 5.52 -11.91 15.11
C ASN A 511 6.61 -11.90 14.03
N MET A 512 6.31 -11.43 12.83
CA MET A 512 7.31 -11.30 11.76
C MET A 512 8.13 -10.01 11.84
N LEU A 513 7.66 -8.98 12.52
CA LEU A 513 8.36 -7.70 12.60
C LEU A 513 9.76 -7.80 13.23
N PRO A 514 9.95 -8.52 14.36
CA PRO A 514 11.29 -8.75 14.93
C PRO A 514 12.23 -9.42 13.95
N GLN A 515 11.78 -10.49 13.29
CA GLN A 515 12.57 -11.26 12.33
C GLN A 515 13.00 -10.40 11.11
N ARG A 516 12.10 -9.54 10.62
CA ARG A 516 12.37 -8.67 9.48
C ARG A 516 13.58 -7.76 9.69
N ILE A 517 13.79 -7.27 10.89
CA ILE A 517 14.91 -6.40 11.24
C ILE A 517 16.05 -7.13 11.96
N GLY A 518 15.97 -8.47 12.07
CA GLY A 518 17.00 -9.30 12.66
C GLY A 518 17.15 -9.09 14.17
N LEU A 519 16.03 -8.92 14.89
CA LEU A 519 16.01 -8.96 16.36
C LEU A 519 16.04 -10.41 16.82
N GLU A 520 16.99 -10.71 17.69
CA GLU A 520 17.11 -11.97 18.39
C GLU A 520 16.58 -11.82 19.83
N ALA A 521 15.97 -12.86 20.37
CA ALA A 521 15.54 -12.87 21.76
C ALA A 521 16.77 -12.77 22.68
N PHE A 522 16.64 -12.03 23.79
CA PHE A 522 17.69 -11.84 24.78
C PHE A 522 17.88 -13.10 25.64
#